data_f6a29c0da6c81996ed01e3423279282f
#
_entry.id   f6a29c0da6c81996ed01e3423279282f
#
_cell.length_a   1.000
_cell.length_b   1.000
_cell.length_c   1.000
_cell.angle_alpha   90.00
_cell.angle_beta   90.00
_cell.angle_gamma   90.00
#
_symmetry.space_group_name_H-M   'P 1'
#
loop_
_entity.id
_entity.type
_entity.pdbx_description
1 polymer ?
#
loop_
_entity_poly.entity_id
_entity_poly.type
_entity_poly.pdbx_seq_one_letter_code
_entity_poly.pdbx_strand_id
1 'polypeptide(L)'
;LASGTVVSTRTVVIASGAAYRRPAIDGLERFEGHGTYYWASPVEAKLCKDAEVVLVGGGNSAGQGAVYLASHCAHVHILIRGRGLAASMSRYLVDRIASLPNVTVHTRTEITSLDGDERGLTAVNCMSAEGAVSFPVRHLFLFTGADPNTSWLSGCNVRVDDKGFVLTGPEAHVGQAPGAPGLETSVPGVFAIGDVRSASTKRVAAAVGEGAAVVAQIHALLAVQQELALDAGCAARRG
;
A
#
# COMPACT_ATOMS: atom_id res chain seq x y z
N LEU A 1 3.87 -22.06 13.88
CA LEU A 1 2.52 -22.09 13.33
C LEU A 1 1.51 -21.81 14.45
N ALA A 2 0.30 -21.37 14.11
CA ALA A 2 -0.76 -21.14 15.10
C ALA A 2 -1.08 -22.40 15.94
N SER A 3 -0.79 -23.59 15.42
CA SER A 3 -0.87 -24.88 16.13
C SER A 3 0.22 -25.13 17.18
N GLY A 4 1.19 -24.22 17.35
CA GLY A 4 2.40 -24.44 18.14
C GLY A 4 3.48 -25.28 17.45
N THR A 5 3.24 -25.78 16.23
CA THR A 5 4.21 -26.56 15.47
C THR A 5 5.39 -25.69 15.04
N VAL A 6 6.61 -26.13 15.30
CA VAL A 6 7.84 -25.50 14.82
C VAL A 6 8.27 -26.16 13.51
N VAL A 7 8.58 -25.35 12.50
CA VAL A 7 9.10 -25.81 11.22
C VAL A 7 10.50 -25.27 11.04
N SER A 8 11.49 -26.15 10.92
CA SER A 8 12.87 -25.76 10.59
C SER A 8 12.99 -25.51 9.09
N THR A 9 13.55 -24.35 8.72
CA THR A 9 13.75 -23.97 7.33
C THR A 9 15.05 -23.17 7.17
N ARG A 10 15.64 -23.20 6.00
CA ARG A 10 16.84 -22.40 5.68
C ARG A 10 16.49 -20.98 5.25
N THR A 11 15.29 -20.77 4.74
CA THR A 11 14.84 -19.45 4.31
C THR A 11 13.36 -19.23 4.64
N VAL A 12 12.97 -17.97 4.83
CA VAL A 12 11.57 -17.55 5.04
C VAL A 12 11.27 -16.41 4.09
N VAL A 13 10.07 -16.39 3.51
CA VAL A 13 9.56 -15.27 2.72
C VAL A 13 8.34 -14.67 3.41
N ILE A 14 8.44 -13.40 3.78
CA ILE A 14 7.36 -12.61 4.36
C ILE A 14 6.56 -11.99 3.20
N ALA A 15 5.34 -12.47 2.99
CA ALA A 15 4.42 -12.00 1.95
C ALA A 15 3.04 -11.68 2.55
N SER A 16 3.02 -11.15 3.79
CA SER A 16 1.79 -10.94 4.57
C SER A 16 0.95 -9.75 4.10
N GLY A 17 1.46 -8.95 3.15
CA GLY A 17 0.74 -7.83 2.56
C GLY A 17 0.48 -6.67 3.53
N ALA A 18 -0.48 -5.84 3.17
CA ALA A 18 -0.92 -4.70 3.97
C ALA A 18 -2.45 -4.58 3.91
N ALA A 19 -3.05 -4.09 4.99
CA ALA A 19 -4.48 -3.81 5.08
C ALA A 19 -4.75 -2.34 4.76
N TYR A 20 -5.71 -2.05 3.88
CA TYR A 20 -6.14 -0.67 3.65
C TYR A 20 -6.75 -0.09 4.92
N ARG A 21 -6.34 1.14 5.21
CA ARG A 21 -6.78 1.85 6.40
C ARG A 21 -8.23 2.28 6.22
N ARG A 22 -9.10 1.78 7.11
CA ARG A 22 -10.51 2.17 7.15
C ARG A 22 -10.66 3.40 8.03
N PRO A 23 -11.15 4.54 7.49
CA PRO A 23 -11.47 5.69 8.33
C PRO A 23 -12.66 5.36 9.25
N ALA A 24 -12.67 5.98 10.44
CA ALA A 24 -13.77 5.83 11.40
C ALA A 24 -14.98 6.67 10.95
N ILE A 25 -15.74 6.15 10.00
CA ILE A 25 -16.98 6.76 9.50
C ILE A 25 -18.11 5.79 9.82
N ASP A 26 -19.13 6.25 10.53
CA ASP A 26 -20.26 5.41 10.91
C ASP A 26 -20.98 4.85 9.70
N GLY A 27 -21.20 3.53 9.71
CA GLY A 27 -21.92 2.82 8.66
C GLY A 27 -21.13 2.64 7.37
N LEU A 28 -19.80 2.91 7.34
CA LEU A 28 -18.95 2.77 6.16
C LEU A 28 -19.04 1.35 5.55
N GLU A 29 -19.11 0.32 6.41
CA GLU A 29 -19.19 -1.09 6.02
C GLU A 29 -20.43 -1.42 5.17
N ARG A 30 -21.50 -0.65 5.28
CA ARG A 30 -22.73 -0.82 4.47
C ARG A 30 -22.51 -0.50 3.01
N PHE A 31 -21.51 0.34 2.70
CA PHE A 31 -21.24 0.85 1.37
C PHE A 31 -20.00 0.25 0.73
N GLU A 32 -19.24 -0.58 1.45
CA GLU A 32 -18.07 -1.26 0.90
C GLU A 32 -18.48 -2.22 -0.21
N GLY A 33 -17.94 -2.01 -1.42
CA GLY A 33 -18.36 -2.70 -2.63
C GLY A 33 -19.67 -2.23 -3.26
N HIS A 34 -20.42 -1.35 -2.58
CA HIS A 34 -21.68 -0.79 -3.03
C HIS A 34 -21.65 0.76 -3.08
N GLY A 35 -20.51 1.30 -3.56
CA GLY A 35 -20.27 2.73 -3.67
C GLY A 35 -19.02 3.22 -2.97
N THR A 36 -18.39 2.40 -2.08
CA THR A 36 -17.12 2.75 -1.46
C THR A 36 -16.02 1.78 -1.88
N TYR A 37 -14.87 2.32 -2.28
CA TYR A 37 -13.74 1.59 -2.86
C TYR A 37 -12.41 2.07 -2.25
N TYR A 38 -11.41 1.19 -2.15
CA TYR A 38 -10.06 1.49 -1.64
C TYR A 38 -8.99 1.56 -2.74
N TRP A 39 -9.39 1.39 -3.99
CA TRP A 39 -8.55 1.48 -5.20
C TRP A 39 -9.39 1.98 -6.38
N ALA A 40 -8.71 2.40 -7.44
CA ALA A 40 -9.34 2.75 -8.72
C ALA A 40 -8.77 1.85 -9.82
N SER A 41 -9.58 0.91 -10.30
CA SER A 41 -9.25 -0.01 -11.38
C SER A 41 -10.20 0.18 -12.57
N PRO A 42 -9.97 -0.49 -13.71
CA PRO A 42 -10.90 -0.48 -14.83
C PRO A 42 -12.32 -0.95 -14.48
N VAL A 43 -12.48 -1.75 -13.43
CA VAL A 43 -13.80 -2.21 -12.97
C VAL A 43 -14.56 -1.05 -12.34
N GLU A 44 -13.96 -0.39 -11.33
CA GLU A 44 -14.58 0.75 -10.65
C GLU A 44 -14.77 1.93 -11.61
N ALA A 45 -13.83 2.18 -12.53
CA ALA A 45 -13.96 3.24 -13.54
C ALA A 45 -15.16 3.03 -14.46
N LYS A 46 -15.52 1.78 -14.78
CA LYS A 46 -16.73 1.47 -15.55
C LYS A 46 -18.01 1.72 -14.74
N LEU A 47 -17.98 1.45 -13.43
CA LEU A 47 -19.14 1.66 -12.56
C LEU A 47 -19.45 3.14 -12.36
N CYS A 48 -18.42 3.99 -12.34
CA CYS A 48 -18.56 5.45 -12.15
C CYS A 48 -18.41 6.28 -13.44
N LYS A 49 -18.56 5.61 -14.60
CA LYS A 49 -18.50 6.30 -15.89
C LYS A 49 -19.50 7.44 -15.95
N ASP A 50 -19.04 8.62 -16.38
CA ASP A 50 -19.82 9.85 -16.53
C ASP A 50 -20.52 10.33 -15.24
N ALA A 51 -20.17 9.78 -14.07
CA ALA A 51 -20.68 10.21 -12.78
C ALA A 51 -19.70 11.18 -12.07
N GLU A 52 -20.19 11.92 -11.10
CA GLU A 52 -19.36 12.62 -10.13
C GLU A 52 -18.90 11.65 -9.04
N VAL A 53 -17.66 11.78 -8.59
CA VAL A 53 -17.07 10.91 -7.56
C VAL A 53 -16.35 11.73 -6.50
N VAL A 54 -16.32 11.21 -5.28
CA VAL A 54 -15.48 11.72 -4.19
C VAL A 54 -14.28 10.81 -3.99
N LEU A 55 -13.10 11.40 -3.85
CA LEU A 55 -11.86 10.72 -3.55
C LEU A 55 -11.21 11.35 -2.30
N VAL A 56 -10.92 10.55 -1.29
CA VAL A 56 -10.26 10.98 -0.05
C VAL A 56 -8.80 10.58 -0.06
N GLY A 57 -7.92 11.54 0.07
CA GLY A 57 -6.48 11.30 0.20
C GLY A 57 -5.60 12.36 -0.45
N GLY A 58 -4.44 12.61 0.14
CA GLY A 58 -3.49 13.63 -0.31
C GLY A 58 -2.14 13.08 -0.79
N GLY A 59 -1.92 11.77 -0.79
CA GLY A 59 -0.67 11.15 -1.22
C GLY A 59 -0.63 10.79 -2.71
N ASN A 60 0.51 10.26 -3.16
CA ASN A 60 0.72 9.89 -4.57
C ASN A 60 -0.31 8.88 -5.11
N SER A 61 -0.73 7.91 -4.29
CA SER A 61 -1.76 6.95 -4.70
C SER A 61 -3.10 7.63 -4.97
N ALA A 62 -3.48 8.59 -4.12
CA ALA A 62 -4.69 9.40 -4.33
C ALA A 62 -4.58 10.24 -5.61
N GLY A 63 -3.42 10.87 -5.85
CA GLY A 63 -3.16 11.65 -7.05
C GLY A 63 -3.24 10.82 -8.34
N GLN A 64 -2.65 9.62 -8.34
CA GLN A 64 -2.76 8.69 -9.47
C GLN A 64 -4.20 8.23 -9.70
N GLY A 65 -4.92 7.90 -8.61
CA GLY A 65 -6.33 7.54 -8.66
C GLY A 65 -7.19 8.66 -9.23
N ALA A 66 -6.98 9.90 -8.78
CA ALA A 66 -7.72 11.08 -9.24
C ALA A 66 -7.50 11.35 -10.74
N VAL A 67 -6.24 11.32 -11.21
CA VAL A 67 -5.92 11.49 -12.64
C VAL A 67 -6.54 10.39 -13.48
N TYR A 68 -6.54 9.15 -12.99
CA TYR A 68 -7.16 8.03 -13.68
C TYR A 68 -8.69 8.18 -13.74
N LEU A 69 -9.34 8.48 -12.61
CA LEU A 69 -10.79 8.67 -12.55
C LEU A 69 -11.25 9.87 -13.38
N ALA A 70 -10.49 10.96 -13.40
CA ALA A 70 -10.81 12.14 -14.20
C ALA A 70 -10.93 11.86 -15.71
N SER A 71 -10.28 10.79 -16.21
CA SER A 71 -10.43 10.38 -17.61
C SER A 71 -11.71 9.56 -17.91
N HIS A 72 -12.48 9.21 -16.87
CA HIS A 72 -13.67 8.35 -16.99
C HIS A 72 -14.93 8.98 -16.39
N CYS A 73 -14.76 9.80 -15.36
CA CYS A 73 -15.84 10.40 -14.58
C CYS A 73 -16.16 11.82 -15.06
N ALA A 74 -17.39 12.28 -14.83
CA ALA A 74 -17.79 13.65 -15.12
C ALA A 74 -17.01 14.63 -14.26
N HIS A 75 -16.87 14.35 -12.95
CA HIS A 75 -16.11 15.19 -12.03
C HIS A 75 -15.49 14.37 -10.88
N VAL A 76 -14.31 14.77 -10.41
CA VAL A 76 -13.62 14.19 -9.27
C VAL A 76 -13.42 15.25 -8.19
N HIS A 77 -14.06 15.05 -7.04
CA HIS A 77 -13.87 15.85 -5.83
C HIS A 77 -12.80 15.22 -4.96
N ILE A 78 -11.61 15.82 -4.84
CA ILE A 78 -10.55 15.34 -3.95
C ILE A 78 -10.70 16.01 -2.58
N LEU A 79 -10.93 15.22 -1.53
CA LEU A 79 -11.02 15.70 -0.17
C LEU A 79 -9.70 15.47 0.57
N ILE A 80 -9.14 16.51 1.17
CA ILE A 80 -7.92 16.44 1.98
C ILE A 80 -8.08 17.21 3.30
N ARG A 81 -7.57 16.64 4.38
CA ARG A 81 -7.52 17.28 5.70
C ARG A 81 -6.54 18.44 5.75
N GLY A 82 -5.48 18.35 4.95
CA GLY A 82 -4.41 19.33 4.86
C GLY A 82 -4.81 20.61 4.13
N ARG A 83 -3.87 21.56 4.08
CA ARG A 83 -4.02 22.86 3.39
C ARG A 83 -3.76 22.80 1.89
N GLY A 84 -3.26 21.67 1.37
CA GLY A 84 -2.91 21.47 -0.03
C GLY A 84 -2.27 20.12 -0.27
N LEU A 85 -2.14 19.73 -1.53
CA LEU A 85 -1.59 18.45 -1.96
C LEU A 85 -0.05 18.40 -1.85
N ALA A 86 0.63 19.54 -1.96
CA ALA A 86 2.09 19.62 -2.06
C ALA A 86 2.84 19.06 -0.83
N ALA A 87 2.18 18.92 0.32
CA ALA A 87 2.79 18.40 1.53
C ALA A 87 3.11 16.89 1.47
N SER A 88 2.38 16.13 0.64
CA SER A 88 2.45 14.65 0.62
C SER A 88 2.35 14.03 -0.77
N MET A 89 2.18 14.85 -1.80
CA MET A 89 2.06 14.43 -3.21
C MET A 89 3.22 14.99 -4.03
N SER A 90 3.74 14.19 -4.96
CA SER A 90 4.79 14.62 -5.87
C SER A 90 4.31 15.79 -6.75
N ARG A 91 5.25 16.70 -7.04
CA ARG A 91 4.95 17.92 -7.82
C ARG A 91 4.32 17.61 -9.18
N TYR A 92 4.81 16.59 -9.86
CA TYR A 92 4.23 16.13 -11.12
C TYR A 92 2.73 15.86 -11.05
N LEU A 93 2.28 15.16 -9.98
CA LEU A 93 0.86 14.84 -9.79
C LEU A 93 0.06 16.09 -9.41
N VAL A 94 0.62 16.96 -8.59
CA VAL A 94 -0.03 18.24 -8.22
C VAL A 94 -0.26 19.10 -9.47
N ASP A 95 0.76 19.27 -10.30
CA ASP A 95 0.68 20.05 -11.55
C ASP A 95 -0.31 19.39 -12.53
N ARG A 96 -0.30 18.05 -12.62
CA ARG A 96 -1.24 17.32 -13.45
C ARG A 96 -2.68 17.50 -13.01
N ILE A 97 -2.97 17.37 -11.70
CA ILE A 97 -4.31 17.58 -11.13
C ILE A 97 -4.78 19.01 -11.39
N ALA A 98 -3.93 20.01 -11.18
CA ALA A 98 -4.26 21.41 -11.41
C ALA A 98 -4.60 21.71 -12.89
N SER A 99 -4.12 20.91 -13.84
CA SER A 99 -4.42 21.06 -15.27
C SER A 99 -5.75 20.39 -15.70
N LEU A 100 -6.40 19.62 -14.83
CA LEU A 100 -7.63 18.89 -15.16
C LEU A 100 -8.86 19.74 -14.84
N PRO A 101 -9.71 20.10 -15.84
CA PRO A 101 -10.86 20.98 -15.63
C PRO A 101 -11.99 20.32 -14.82
N ASN A 102 -12.01 18.97 -14.78
CA ASN A 102 -13.02 18.20 -14.07
C ASN A 102 -12.50 17.62 -12.74
N VAL A 103 -11.52 18.28 -12.11
CA VAL A 103 -11.03 17.91 -10.78
C VAL A 103 -11.07 19.12 -9.87
N THR A 104 -11.69 18.97 -8.69
CA THR A 104 -11.72 20.01 -7.65
C THR A 104 -11.08 19.48 -6.37
N VAL A 105 -10.15 20.25 -5.78
CA VAL A 105 -9.51 19.91 -4.51
C VAL A 105 -10.16 20.69 -3.38
N HIS A 106 -10.76 19.97 -2.43
CA HIS A 106 -11.37 20.51 -1.21
C HIS A 106 -10.38 20.31 -0.05
N THR A 107 -9.77 21.40 0.39
CA THR A 107 -8.82 21.40 1.51
C THR A 107 -9.54 21.51 2.83
N ARG A 108 -8.90 21.04 3.93
CA ARG A 108 -9.45 21.06 5.29
C ARG A 108 -10.88 20.49 5.35
N THR A 109 -11.10 19.40 4.59
CA THR A 109 -12.41 18.79 4.45
C THR A 109 -12.32 17.33 4.90
N GLU A 110 -13.20 16.95 5.82
CA GLU A 110 -13.28 15.60 6.39
C GLU A 110 -14.71 15.06 6.28
N ILE A 111 -14.84 13.75 5.99
CA ILE A 111 -16.15 13.10 5.97
C ILE A 111 -16.69 12.99 7.39
N THR A 112 -17.95 13.35 7.57
CA THR A 112 -18.68 13.24 8.85
C THR A 112 -19.68 12.09 8.83
N SER A 113 -20.35 11.86 7.69
CA SER A 113 -21.32 10.76 7.56
C SER A 113 -21.52 10.38 6.08
N LEU A 114 -22.16 9.25 5.88
CA LEU A 114 -22.55 8.73 4.57
C LEU A 114 -24.05 8.48 4.56
N ASP A 115 -24.72 8.91 3.50
CA ASP A 115 -26.12 8.58 3.26
C ASP A 115 -26.23 7.56 2.14
N GLY A 116 -27.26 6.72 2.21
CA GLY A 116 -27.51 5.72 1.18
C GLY A 116 -28.88 5.11 1.21
N ASP A 117 -29.22 4.46 0.12
CA ASP A 117 -30.46 3.71 -0.10
C ASP A 117 -30.16 2.20 -0.26
N GLU A 118 -31.15 1.42 -0.67
CA GLU A 118 -31.01 -0.01 -0.95
C GLU A 118 -30.06 -0.32 -2.10
N ARG A 119 -29.72 0.67 -2.93
CA ARG A 119 -28.80 0.56 -4.09
C ARG A 119 -27.37 0.95 -3.74
N GLY A 120 -27.10 1.43 -2.52
CA GLY A 120 -25.79 1.84 -2.05
C GLY A 120 -25.70 3.33 -1.67
N LEU A 121 -24.50 3.89 -1.76
CA LEU A 121 -24.19 5.27 -1.41
C LEU A 121 -25.01 6.27 -2.24
N THR A 122 -25.51 7.34 -1.60
CA THR A 122 -26.24 8.44 -2.27
C THR A 122 -25.65 9.82 -1.98
N ALA A 123 -24.96 9.99 -0.84
CA ALA A 123 -24.28 11.23 -0.53
C ALA A 123 -23.10 11.01 0.43
N VAL A 124 -22.12 11.90 0.32
CA VAL A 124 -20.97 12.01 1.24
C VAL A 124 -21.06 13.35 1.94
N ASN A 125 -21.33 13.35 3.24
CA ASN A 125 -21.43 14.54 4.06
C ASN A 125 -20.09 14.84 4.70
N CYS A 126 -19.68 16.10 4.69
CA CYS A 126 -18.37 16.53 5.12
C CYS A 126 -18.46 17.81 5.96
N MET A 127 -17.44 18.03 6.77
CA MET A 127 -17.14 19.30 7.41
C MET A 127 -15.91 19.91 6.75
N SER A 128 -16.05 21.15 6.28
CA SER A 128 -14.95 21.96 5.76
C SER A 128 -14.63 23.12 6.68
N ALA A 129 -13.59 23.90 6.36
CA ALA A 129 -13.29 25.14 7.09
C ALA A 129 -14.41 26.19 6.99
N GLU A 130 -15.25 26.10 5.95
CA GLU A 130 -16.35 27.04 5.65
C GLU A 130 -17.70 26.54 6.20
N GLY A 131 -17.74 25.32 6.73
CA GLY A 131 -18.92 24.67 7.29
C GLY A 131 -19.24 23.33 6.66
N ALA A 132 -20.46 22.85 6.94
CA ALA A 132 -20.93 21.57 6.40
C ALA A 132 -21.16 21.65 4.88
N VAL A 133 -20.75 20.63 4.17
CA VAL A 133 -20.94 20.46 2.72
C VAL A 133 -21.34 19.01 2.44
N SER A 134 -22.25 18.81 1.48
CA SER A 134 -22.68 17.48 1.06
C SER A 134 -22.43 17.32 -0.44
N PHE A 135 -21.90 16.15 -0.82
CA PHE A 135 -21.69 15.75 -2.19
C PHE A 135 -22.71 14.65 -2.55
N PRO A 136 -23.68 14.90 -3.45
CA PRO A 136 -24.66 13.91 -3.87
C PRO A 136 -24.06 12.94 -4.89
N VAL A 137 -23.21 12.03 -4.41
CA VAL A 137 -22.43 11.09 -5.22
C VAL A 137 -22.73 9.65 -4.81
N ARG A 138 -22.56 8.72 -5.77
CA ARG A 138 -22.71 7.28 -5.55
C ARG A 138 -21.38 6.54 -5.44
N HIS A 139 -20.26 7.23 -5.60
CA HIS A 139 -18.94 6.62 -5.63
C HIS A 139 -17.94 7.39 -4.76
N LEU A 140 -17.44 6.72 -3.72
CA LEU A 140 -16.44 7.22 -2.79
C LEU A 140 -15.19 6.36 -2.88
N PHE A 141 -14.04 6.98 -3.13
CA PHE A 141 -12.73 6.32 -3.18
C PHE A 141 -11.89 6.73 -1.97
N LEU A 142 -11.43 5.76 -1.19
CA LEU A 142 -10.68 5.96 0.05
C LEU A 142 -9.20 5.63 -0.14
N PHE A 143 -8.37 6.62 -0.38
CA PHE A 143 -6.91 6.50 -0.47
C PHE A 143 -6.26 6.96 0.84
N THR A 144 -6.72 6.41 1.95
CA THR A 144 -6.30 6.77 3.32
C THR A 144 -5.01 6.10 3.76
N GLY A 145 -4.37 5.33 2.87
CA GLY A 145 -3.15 4.58 3.13
C GLY A 145 -3.42 3.13 3.52
N ALA A 146 -2.36 2.43 3.86
CA ALA A 146 -2.41 1.04 4.29
C ALA A 146 -1.48 0.82 5.47
N ASP A 147 -1.81 -0.13 6.32
CA ASP A 147 -0.99 -0.59 7.44
C ASP A 147 -0.44 -1.98 7.10
N PRO A 148 0.87 -2.22 7.25
CA PRO A 148 1.47 -3.51 6.94
C PRO A 148 1.05 -4.58 7.94
N ASN A 149 0.86 -5.81 7.48
CA ASN A 149 0.54 -6.95 8.34
C ASN A 149 1.83 -7.51 8.97
N THR A 150 2.44 -6.75 9.88
CA THR A 150 3.76 -7.02 10.50
C THR A 150 3.72 -7.17 12.01
N SER A 151 2.58 -7.04 12.67
CA SER A 151 2.47 -7.14 14.15
C SER A 151 3.02 -8.45 14.70
N TRP A 152 2.93 -9.54 13.95
CA TRP A 152 3.46 -10.86 14.30
C TRP A 152 5.00 -10.96 14.21
N LEU A 153 5.68 -9.98 13.61
CA LEU A 153 7.15 -9.90 13.55
C LEU A 153 7.79 -9.34 14.83
N SER A 154 6.98 -8.93 15.80
CA SER A 154 7.49 -8.43 17.06
C SER A 154 8.39 -9.47 17.72
N GLY A 155 9.63 -9.08 18.04
CA GLY A 155 10.64 -9.98 18.63
C GLY A 155 11.40 -10.88 17.64
N CYS A 156 11.11 -10.81 16.32
CA CYS A 156 11.81 -11.60 15.29
C CYS A 156 13.09 -10.94 14.76
N ASN A 157 13.52 -9.80 15.30
CA ASN A 157 14.67 -9.00 14.84
C ASN A 157 14.61 -8.51 13.38
N VAL A 158 13.47 -8.66 12.73
CA VAL A 158 13.22 -8.09 11.41
C VAL A 158 12.97 -6.60 11.56
N ARG A 159 13.79 -5.78 10.92
CA ARG A 159 13.66 -4.32 10.97
C ARG A 159 12.51 -3.83 10.12
N VAL A 160 11.78 -2.86 10.65
CA VAL A 160 10.68 -2.18 9.97
C VAL A 160 10.93 -0.68 9.94
N ASP A 161 10.29 0.03 9.02
CA ASP A 161 10.29 1.50 8.99
C ASP A 161 9.33 2.10 10.04
N ASP A 162 9.28 3.43 10.14
CA ASP A 162 8.44 4.17 11.09
C ASP A 162 6.94 3.90 10.92
N LYS A 163 6.53 3.32 9.78
CA LYS A 163 5.15 2.94 9.46
C LYS A 163 4.89 1.44 9.65
N GLY A 164 5.90 0.69 10.07
CA GLY A 164 5.83 -0.74 10.30
C GLY A 164 6.08 -1.62 9.07
N PHE A 165 6.40 -1.07 7.89
CA PHE A 165 6.75 -1.87 6.70
C PHE A 165 8.14 -2.47 6.83
N VAL A 166 8.31 -3.72 6.33
CA VAL A 166 9.59 -4.44 6.40
C VAL A 166 10.64 -3.77 5.53
N LEU A 167 11.79 -3.46 6.12
CA LEU A 167 12.97 -2.96 5.41
C LEU A 167 13.68 -4.13 4.71
N THR A 168 14.15 -3.90 3.47
CA THR A 168 14.88 -4.91 2.67
C THR A 168 16.08 -4.29 1.96
N GLY A 169 17.02 -5.15 1.54
CA GLY A 169 18.21 -4.74 0.81
C GLY A 169 19.07 -3.74 1.57
N PRO A 170 19.62 -2.69 0.91
CA PRO A 170 20.51 -1.73 1.55
C PRO A 170 19.91 -1.01 2.77
N GLU A 171 18.59 -0.76 2.77
CA GLU A 171 17.90 -0.09 3.89
C GLU A 171 17.81 -0.98 5.14
N ALA A 172 17.73 -2.30 4.95
CA ALA A 172 17.75 -3.27 6.04
C ALA A 172 19.18 -3.46 6.63
N HIS A 173 20.21 -3.21 5.84
CA HIS A 173 21.60 -3.50 6.14
C HIS A 173 22.47 -2.25 6.33
N VAL A 174 21.93 -1.18 6.88
CA VAL A 174 22.68 0.07 7.14
C VAL A 174 23.92 -0.21 7.98
N GLY A 175 25.11 0.10 7.44
CA GLY A 175 26.40 -0.13 8.09
C GLY A 175 27.03 -1.49 7.82
N GLN A 176 26.44 -2.36 6.99
CA GLN A 176 27.02 -3.62 6.53
C GLN A 176 27.64 -3.47 5.12
N ALA A 177 28.46 -4.45 4.72
CA ALA A 177 29.09 -4.42 3.40
C ALA A 177 28.05 -4.44 2.26
N PRO A 178 28.32 -3.77 1.13
CA PRO A 178 27.45 -3.81 -0.05
C PRO A 178 27.33 -5.26 -0.56
N GLY A 179 26.12 -5.74 -0.81
CA GLY A 179 25.90 -7.07 -1.42
C GLY A 179 24.71 -7.85 -0.91
N ALA A 180 23.95 -7.30 0.08
CA ALA A 180 22.70 -7.94 0.48
C ALA A 180 21.72 -7.99 -0.70
N PRO A 181 21.06 -9.16 -0.95
CA PRO A 181 20.01 -9.27 -1.95
C PRO A 181 18.92 -8.20 -1.74
N GLY A 182 18.42 -7.60 -2.81
CA GLY A 182 17.49 -6.47 -2.73
C GLY A 182 16.18 -6.72 -1.99
N LEU A 183 15.80 -8.01 -1.79
CA LEU A 183 14.59 -8.44 -1.07
C LEU A 183 14.89 -9.11 0.27
N GLU A 184 16.15 -9.27 0.66
CA GLU A 184 16.53 -9.80 1.97
C GLU A 184 16.31 -8.75 3.06
N THR A 185 15.81 -9.20 4.22
CA THR A 185 15.57 -8.35 5.40
C THR A 185 16.85 -8.19 6.23
N SER A 186 16.76 -7.54 7.39
CA SER A 186 17.85 -7.45 8.36
C SER A 186 18.28 -8.80 8.97
N VAL A 187 17.49 -9.84 8.77
CA VAL A 187 17.77 -11.21 9.25
C VAL A 187 18.21 -12.07 8.07
N PRO A 188 19.43 -12.63 8.09
CA PRO A 188 19.94 -13.46 6.99
C PRO A 188 19.01 -14.65 6.67
N GLY A 189 18.75 -14.87 5.38
CA GLY A 189 17.84 -15.92 4.92
C GLY A 189 16.35 -15.59 5.04
N VAL A 190 16.00 -14.42 5.56
CA VAL A 190 14.62 -13.95 5.65
C VAL A 190 14.39 -12.84 4.61
N PHE A 191 13.45 -13.03 3.74
CA PHE A 191 13.09 -12.12 2.63
C PHE A 191 11.71 -11.52 2.85
N ALA A 192 11.45 -10.36 2.27
CA ALA A 192 10.11 -9.77 2.23
C ALA A 192 9.75 -9.31 0.82
N ILE A 193 8.49 -9.51 0.41
CA ILE A 193 7.97 -9.18 -0.91
C ILE A 193 6.57 -8.58 -0.84
N GLY A 194 6.20 -7.83 -1.87
CA GLY A 194 4.87 -7.25 -2.04
C GLY A 194 4.59 -6.11 -1.07
N ASP A 195 3.32 -5.93 -0.75
CA ASP A 195 2.81 -4.74 -0.07
C ASP A 195 3.30 -4.59 1.39
N VAL A 196 3.82 -5.65 2.01
CA VAL A 196 4.40 -5.62 3.36
C VAL A 196 5.75 -4.91 3.39
N ARG A 197 6.43 -4.79 2.25
CA ARG A 197 7.78 -4.24 2.13
C ARG A 197 7.75 -2.70 2.09
N SER A 198 8.68 -2.06 2.78
CA SER A 198 8.92 -0.62 2.69
C SER A 198 9.24 -0.21 1.25
N ALA A 199 8.82 0.97 0.84
CA ALA A 199 8.98 1.52 -0.50
C ALA A 199 8.46 0.65 -1.66
N SER A 200 7.69 -0.43 -1.39
CA SER A 200 7.09 -1.25 -2.45
C SER A 200 6.02 -0.49 -3.23
N THR A 201 5.93 -0.76 -4.50
CA THR A 201 4.79 -0.31 -5.30
C THR A 201 3.61 -1.24 -5.02
N LYS A 202 2.60 -0.74 -4.28
CA LYS A 202 1.43 -1.53 -3.87
C LYS A 202 0.51 -1.83 -5.06
N ARG A 203 0.91 -2.84 -5.85
CA ARG A 203 0.23 -3.32 -7.05
C ARG A 203 0.46 -4.81 -7.21
N VAL A 204 -0.56 -5.54 -7.64
CA VAL A 204 -0.49 -6.99 -7.88
C VAL A 204 0.68 -7.35 -8.79
N ALA A 205 0.86 -6.64 -9.91
CA ALA A 205 1.95 -6.92 -10.84
C ALA A 205 3.35 -6.74 -10.21
N ALA A 206 3.53 -5.74 -9.33
CA ALA A 206 4.78 -5.54 -8.62
C ALA A 206 5.04 -6.69 -7.62
N ALA A 207 4.02 -7.07 -6.85
CA ALA A 207 4.12 -8.18 -5.89
C ALA A 207 4.44 -9.51 -6.58
N VAL A 208 3.83 -9.79 -7.73
CA VAL A 208 4.12 -10.99 -8.55
C VAL A 208 5.56 -10.95 -9.07
N GLY A 209 6.02 -9.79 -9.56
CA GLY A 209 7.40 -9.61 -10.03
C GLY A 209 8.43 -9.82 -8.91
N GLU A 210 8.18 -9.27 -7.72
CA GLU A 210 9.01 -9.51 -6.53
C GLU A 210 8.98 -10.98 -6.10
N GLY A 211 7.83 -11.67 -6.23
CA GLY A 211 7.71 -13.10 -6.01
C GLY A 211 8.62 -13.92 -6.92
N ALA A 212 8.71 -13.58 -8.19
CA ALA A 212 9.64 -14.23 -9.12
C ALA A 212 11.11 -13.90 -8.79
N ALA A 213 11.39 -12.64 -8.45
CA ALA A 213 12.75 -12.19 -8.14
C ALA A 213 13.31 -12.84 -6.86
N VAL A 214 12.48 -13.01 -5.82
CA VAL A 214 12.92 -13.60 -4.56
C VAL A 214 13.35 -15.06 -4.70
N VAL A 215 12.73 -15.81 -5.60
CA VAL A 215 13.12 -17.21 -5.89
C VAL A 215 14.56 -17.26 -6.36
N ALA A 216 14.95 -16.40 -7.29
CA ALA A 216 16.34 -16.34 -7.78
C ALA A 216 17.31 -15.96 -6.66
N GLN A 217 16.97 -15.01 -5.79
CA GLN A 217 17.80 -14.61 -4.66
C GLN A 217 17.96 -15.73 -3.61
N ILE A 218 16.89 -16.49 -3.33
CA ILE A 218 16.94 -17.66 -2.46
C ILE A 218 17.86 -18.73 -3.04
N HIS A 219 17.76 -19.03 -4.32
CA HIS A 219 18.64 -20.01 -4.98
C HIS A 219 20.12 -19.60 -4.90
N ALA A 220 20.43 -18.33 -5.14
CA ALA A 220 21.79 -17.81 -5.04
C ALA A 220 22.32 -17.94 -3.58
N LEU A 221 21.51 -17.57 -2.58
CA LEU A 221 21.88 -17.72 -1.17
C LEU A 221 22.17 -19.19 -0.79
N LEU A 222 21.29 -20.10 -1.19
CA LEU A 222 21.41 -21.52 -0.85
C LEU A 222 22.60 -22.18 -1.54
N ALA A 223 22.98 -21.75 -2.75
CA ALA A 223 24.17 -22.22 -3.46
C ALA A 223 25.45 -21.83 -2.67
N VAL A 224 25.57 -20.56 -2.26
CA VAL A 224 26.71 -20.08 -1.46
C VAL A 224 26.82 -20.85 -0.14
N GLN A 225 25.70 -21.07 0.56
CA GLN A 225 25.69 -21.84 1.82
C GLN A 225 26.15 -23.28 1.60
N GLN A 226 25.82 -23.90 0.48
CA GLN A 226 26.23 -25.26 0.14
C GLN A 226 27.72 -25.34 -0.15
N GLU A 227 28.29 -24.39 -0.87
CA GLU A 227 29.72 -24.29 -1.15
C GLU A 227 30.53 -24.16 0.17
N LEU A 228 30.14 -23.23 1.04
CA LEU A 228 30.76 -23.02 2.33
C LEU A 228 30.72 -24.28 3.23
N ALA A 229 29.60 -25.02 3.18
CA ALA A 229 29.49 -26.27 3.96
C ALA A 229 30.41 -27.39 3.42
N LEU A 230 30.59 -27.46 2.11
CA LEU A 230 31.50 -28.43 1.46
C LEU A 230 32.96 -28.11 1.80
N ASP A 231 33.34 -26.83 1.76
CA ASP A 231 34.69 -26.38 2.08
C ASP A 231 35.05 -26.66 3.56
N ALA A 232 34.12 -26.35 4.47
CA ALA A 232 34.26 -26.64 5.90
C ALA A 232 34.42 -28.16 6.17
N GLY A 233 33.64 -29.00 5.49
CA GLY A 233 33.72 -30.45 5.58
C GLY A 233 35.03 -31.02 5.00
N CYS A 234 35.58 -30.36 3.96
CA CYS A 234 36.87 -30.75 3.38
C CYS A 234 38.06 -30.36 4.31
N ALA A 235 37.97 -29.20 4.97
CA ALA A 235 39.00 -28.76 5.92
C ALA A 235 39.04 -29.66 7.16
N ALA A 236 37.87 -30.07 7.68
CA ALA A 236 37.76 -30.95 8.84
C ALA A 236 38.28 -32.39 8.61
N ARG A 237 38.45 -32.83 7.36
CA ARG A 237 38.99 -34.15 7.01
C ARG A 237 40.52 -34.14 6.77
N ARG A 238 41.15 -32.96 6.76
CA ARG A 238 42.58 -32.79 6.51
C ARG A 238 43.39 -32.46 7.78
N GLY A 239 42.74 -32.27 8.89
CA GLY A 239 43.34 -32.10 10.22
C GLY A 239 43.09 -33.31 11.12
#